data_1618bb4738ec5d88e1606583c222e269
#
_entry.id   1618bb4738ec5d88e1606583c222e269
#
_cell.length_a   1.000
_cell.length_b   1.000
_cell.length_c   1.000
_cell.angle_alpha   90.00
_cell.angle_beta   90.00
_cell.angle_gamma   90.00
#
_symmetry.space_group_name_H-M   'P 1'
#
loop_
_entity.id
_entity.type
_entity.pdbx_description
1 polymer ?
#
loop_
_entity_poly.entity_id
_entity_poly.type
_entity_poly.pdbx_seq_one_letter_code
_entity_poly.pdbx_strand_id
1 'polypeptide(L)'
;MKKTTIISITLVLAIVALFFANLAWGSVSIPLREVLDNETYHYIVIESRLPNAITALLAGAALATSGLLLQTAFRNPLAGPDVFGISSGAALAVAVVMLALGGNISIAGFSIGGFLSLDGLTIGGFLAILISAFAGAMLVMGIITLFSAMVRNQVVLLIIGIMVGYLASSGISLLNFFSSAEGMKSYMIWGMGNMGNVSMTEVPYFATVTLIGLLLSLLLVKPLNALLLGEQYAENLGFNIRRLRILLLVVTGLLTAVVTAFCGPIAFIGLATPHIVRLLIRTDNHRQLLPLTMLMGSAIALLCNALCVLPAGGGIIPLNAVTPLFGAPIIIYVLVKRR
;
A
#
# COMPACT_ATOMS: atom_id res chain seq x y z
N MET A 1 -11.86 3.69 -27.32
CA MET A 1 -12.63 2.63 -26.64
C MET A 1 -12.06 1.23 -26.84
N LYS A 2 -11.88 0.72 -28.08
CA LYS A 2 -11.36 -0.64 -28.32
C LYS A 2 -10.03 -0.96 -27.61
N LYS A 3 -9.04 -0.03 -27.62
CA LYS A 3 -7.72 -0.24 -26.99
C LYS A 3 -7.82 -0.38 -25.48
N THR A 4 -8.60 0.45 -24.80
CA THR A 4 -8.79 0.40 -23.33
C THR A 4 -9.44 -0.91 -22.90
N THR A 5 -10.46 -1.36 -23.65
CA THR A 5 -11.14 -2.63 -23.41
C THR A 5 -10.19 -3.82 -23.57
N ILE A 6 -9.37 -3.83 -24.62
CA ILE A 6 -8.37 -4.88 -24.82
C ILE A 6 -7.39 -4.92 -23.64
N ILE A 7 -6.84 -3.76 -23.23
CA ILE A 7 -5.92 -3.68 -22.09
C ILE A 7 -6.59 -4.17 -20.80
N SER A 8 -7.85 -3.79 -20.55
CA SER A 8 -8.58 -4.27 -19.36
C SER A 8 -8.74 -5.79 -19.37
N ILE A 9 -9.12 -6.39 -20.50
CA ILE A 9 -9.27 -7.85 -20.64
C ILE A 9 -7.92 -8.54 -20.42
N THR A 10 -6.85 -8.03 -21.05
CA THR A 10 -5.50 -8.58 -20.89
C THR A 10 -5.04 -8.52 -19.43
N LEU A 11 -5.28 -7.41 -18.72
CA LEU A 11 -4.94 -7.27 -17.31
C LEU A 11 -5.74 -8.23 -16.43
N VAL A 12 -7.03 -8.39 -16.69
CA VAL A 12 -7.86 -9.35 -15.92
C VAL A 12 -7.35 -10.78 -16.13
N LEU A 13 -7.04 -11.16 -17.36
CA LEU A 13 -6.45 -12.48 -17.65
C LEU A 13 -5.09 -12.66 -16.99
N ALA A 14 -4.24 -11.62 -17.00
CA ALA A 14 -2.95 -11.65 -16.33
C ALA A 14 -3.11 -11.77 -14.80
N ILE A 15 -4.07 -11.04 -14.20
CA ILE A 15 -4.37 -11.14 -12.76
C ILE A 15 -4.82 -12.56 -12.41
N VAL A 16 -5.73 -13.13 -13.18
CA VAL A 16 -6.21 -14.51 -12.96
C VAL A 16 -5.04 -15.50 -13.05
N ALA A 17 -4.22 -15.40 -14.09
CA ALA A 17 -3.06 -16.27 -14.27
C ALA A 17 -2.04 -16.11 -13.11
N LEU A 18 -1.72 -14.87 -12.70
CA LEU A 18 -0.82 -14.59 -11.60
C LEU A 18 -1.40 -15.02 -10.24
N PHE A 19 -2.71 -14.89 -10.04
CA PHE A 19 -3.38 -15.35 -8.83
C PHE A 19 -3.24 -16.87 -8.69
N PHE A 20 -3.56 -17.63 -9.73
CA PHE A 20 -3.36 -19.07 -9.73
C PHE A 20 -1.88 -19.46 -9.64
N ALA A 21 -0.98 -18.70 -10.24
CA ALA A 21 0.46 -18.90 -10.08
C ALA A 21 0.88 -18.74 -8.61
N ASN A 22 0.37 -17.74 -7.87
CA ASN A 22 0.63 -17.58 -6.44
C ASN A 22 0.07 -18.72 -5.59
N LEU A 23 -1.02 -19.36 -6.01
CA LEU A 23 -1.56 -20.54 -5.32
C LEU A 23 -0.72 -21.80 -5.61
N ALA A 24 -0.26 -21.95 -6.84
CA ALA A 24 0.54 -23.12 -7.26
C ALA A 24 2.00 -23.02 -6.81
N TRP A 25 2.57 -21.81 -6.83
CA TRP A 25 3.97 -21.54 -6.56
C TRP A 25 4.18 -21.16 -5.08
N GLY A 26 5.18 -21.74 -4.43
CA GLY A 26 5.48 -21.49 -3.02
C GLY A 26 6.81 -22.10 -2.61
N SER A 27 7.22 -21.88 -1.36
CA SER A 27 8.43 -22.47 -0.77
C SER A 27 8.42 -24.02 -0.76
N VAL A 28 7.23 -24.61 -0.73
CA VAL A 28 6.99 -26.04 -0.85
C VAL A 28 6.37 -26.33 -2.21
N SER A 29 6.93 -27.24 -2.98
CA SER A 29 6.33 -27.70 -4.23
C SER A 29 5.12 -28.59 -3.93
N ILE A 30 3.94 -28.14 -4.29
CA ILE A 30 2.69 -28.88 -4.09
C ILE A 30 2.17 -29.34 -5.45
N PRO A 31 2.09 -30.66 -5.69
CA PRO A 31 1.46 -31.19 -6.88
C PRO A 31 -0.03 -30.84 -6.89
N LEU A 32 -0.52 -30.16 -7.93
CA LEU A 32 -1.92 -29.72 -8.01
C LEU A 32 -2.94 -30.86 -7.87
N ARG A 33 -2.55 -32.11 -8.22
CA ARG A 33 -3.39 -33.30 -8.08
C ARG A 33 -3.59 -33.73 -6.64
N GLU A 34 -2.63 -33.43 -5.76
CA GLU A 34 -2.64 -33.86 -4.37
C GLU A 34 -3.22 -32.82 -3.40
N VAL A 35 -3.56 -31.62 -3.88
CA VAL A 35 -4.14 -30.55 -3.06
C VAL A 35 -5.44 -30.96 -2.40
N LEU A 36 -6.27 -31.77 -3.08
CA LEU A 36 -7.56 -32.23 -2.57
C LEU A 36 -7.46 -33.51 -1.73
N ASP A 37 -6.43 -34.33 -1.96
CA ASP A 37 -6.29 -35.65 -1.33
C ASP A 37 -5.39 -35.61 -0.08
N ASN A 38 -4.54 -34.58 0.06
CA ASN A 38 -3.61 -34.43 1.18
C ASN A 38 -4.01 -33.23 2.07
N GLU A 39 -4.43 -33.51 3.30
CA GLU A 39 -4.85 -32.50 4.28
C GLU A 39 -3.79 -31.42 4.53
N THR A 40 -2.50 -31.79 4.56
CA THR A 40 -1.39 -30.85 4.77
C THR A 40 -1.28 -29.86 3.59
N TYR A 41 -1.37 -30.34 2.36
CA TYR A 41 -1.31 -29.49 1.18
C TYR A 41 -2.55 -28.59 1.06
N HIS A 42 -3.71 -29.14 1.36
CA HIS A 42 -4.96 -28.37 1.44
C HIS A 42 -4.84 -27.23 2.45
N TYR A 43 -4.35 -27.53 3.67
CA TYR A 43 -4.13 -26.52 4.72
C TYR A 43 -3.17 -25.43 4.26
N ILE A 44 -2.02 -25.76 3.65
CA ILE A 44 -1.05 -24.78 3.16
C ILE A 44 -1.68 -23.86 2.10
N VAL A 45 -2.47 -24.41 1.20
CA VAL A 45 -3.10 -23.61 0.15
C VAL A 45 -4.17 -22.68 0.73
N ILE A 46 -5.03 -23.15 1.61
CA ILE A 46 -6.15 -22.37 2.15
C ILE A 46 -5.69 -21.38 3.22
N GLU A 47 -4.83 -21.80 4.14
CA GLU A 47 -4.47 -20.94 5.30
C GLU A 47 -3.23 -20.05 5.07
N SER A 48 -2.45 -20.34 4.01
CA SER A 48 -1.24 -19.55 3.73
C SER A 48 -1.26 -18.91 2.34
N ARG A 49 -1.41 -19.67 1.27
CA ARG A 49 -1.26 -19.15 -0.09
C ARG A 49 -2.46 -18.31 -0.55
N LEU A 50 -3.66 -18.73 -0.22
CA LEU A 50 -4.89 -18.04 -0.61
C LEU A 50 -4.98 -16.65 0.05
N PRO A 51 -4.83 -16.50 1.38
CA PRO A 51 -4.81 -15.18 2.02
C PRO A 51 -3.69 -14.30 1.49
N ASN A 52 -2.50 -14.85 1.23
CA ASN A 52 -1.38 -14.12 0.64
C ASN A 52 -1.72 -13.59 -0.76
N ALA A 53 -2.31 -14.40 -1.64
CA ALA A 53 -2.72 -14.00 -2.99
C ALA A 53 -3.83 -12.94 -2.96
N ILE A 54 -4.84 -13.08 -2.08
CA ILE A 54 -5.90 -12.09 -1.90
C ILE A 54 -5.31 -10.78 -1.39
N THR A 55 -4.42 -10.85 -0.42
CA THR A 55 -3.73 -9.66 0.13
C THR A 55 -2.91 -8.95 -0.94
N ALA A 56 -2.14 -9.69 -1.74
CA ALA A 56 -1.36 -9.12 -2.83
C ALA A 56 -2.24 -8.40 -3.86
N LEU A 57 -3.35 -9.02 -4.25
CA LEU A 57 -4.31 -8.44 -5.18
C LEU A 57 -4.88 -7.12 -4.67
N LEU A 58 -5.35 -7.09 -3.44
CA LEU A 58 -5.99 -5.92 -2.84
C LEU A 58 -4.98 -4.83 -2.46
N ALA A 59 -3.82 -5.20 -1.90
CA ALA A 59 -2.75 -4.26 -1.54
C ALA A 59 -2.21 -3.54 -2.78
N GLY A 60 -2.03 -4.27 -3.88
CA GLY A 60 -1.59 -3.68 -5.14
C GLY A 60 -2.58 -2.65 -5.69
N ALA A 61 -3.88 -2.97 -5.69
CA ALA A 61 -4.93 -2.04 -6.07
C ALA A 61 -4.95 -0.80 -5.16
N ALA A 62 -4.85 -1.00 -3.85
CA ALA A 62 -4.89 0.07 -2.84
C ALA A 62 -3.71 1.04 -3.00
N LEU A 63 -2.48 0.54 -3.05
CA LEU A 63 -1.28 1.36 -3.19
C LEU A 63 -1.26 2.11 -4.51
N ALA A 64 -1.58 1.44 -5.63
CA ALA A 64 -1.63 2.08 -6.94
C ALA A 64 -2.68 3.19 -7.00
N THR A 65 -3.85 2.96 -6.42
CA THR A 65 -4.91 3.97 -6.30
C THR A 65 -4.45 5.15 -5.43
N SER A 66 -3.90 4.88 -4.26
CA SER A 66 -3.34 5.88 -3.35
C SER A 66 -2.33 6.80 -4.07
N GLY A 67 -1.40 6.19 -4.82
CA GLY A 67 -0.44 6.94 -5.63
C GLY A 67 -1.09 7.81 -6.70
N LEU A 68 -2.08 7.30 -7.44
CA LEU A 68 -2.80 8.07 -8.45
C LEU A 68 -3.55 9.27 -7.84
N LEU A 69 -4.21 9.08 -6.70
CA LEU A 69 -4.90 10.15 -5.99
C LEU A 69 -3.94 11.26 -5.58
N LEU A 70 -2.77 10.93 -5.02
CA LEU A 70 -1.74 11.90 -4.65
C LEU A 70 -1.15 12.62 -5.87
N GLN A 71 -0.81 11.90 -6.94
CA GLN A 71 -0.29 12.50 -8.17
C GLN A 71 -1.27 13.53 -8.75
N THR A 72 -2.56 13.25 -8.66
CA THR A 72 -3.60 14.17 -9.13
C THR A 72 -3.81 15.33 -8.16
N ALA A 73 -3.90 15.05 -6.85
CA ALA A 73 -4.12 16.07 -5.82
C ALA A 73 -3.02 17.12 -5.78
N PHE A 74 -1.76 16.70 -5.94
CA PHE A 74 -0.59 17.57 -5.91
C PHE A 74 -0.07 17.95 -7.31
N ARG A 75 -0.72 17.48 -8.38
CA ARG A 75 -0.26 17.68 -9.78
C ARG A 75 1.21 17.38 -9.96
N ASN A 76 1.69 16.43 -9.21
CA ASN A 76 3.09 16.02 -9.20
C ASN A 76 3.19 14.53 -9.58
N PRO A 77 3.81 14.21 -10.69
CA PRO A 77 3.98 12.82 -11.12
C PRO A 77 4.81 11.97 -10.15
N LEU A 78 5.63 12.61 -9.30
CA LEU A 78 6.46 11.95 -8.30
C LEU A 78 5.75 11.82 -6.94
N ALA A 79 4.50 12.26 -6.83
CA ALA A 79 3.73 12.10 -5.61
C ALA A 79 3.39 10.63 -5.37
N GLY A 80 3.82 10.11 -4.25
CA GLY A 80 3.50 8.76 -3.79
C GLY A 80 3.43 8.73 -2.26
N PRO A 81 2.74 7.74 -1.66
CA PRO A 81 2.63 7.64 -0.21
C PRO A 81 4.00 7.61 0.48
N ASP A 82 4.96 6.95 -0.14
CA ASP A 82 6.33 6.80 0.38
C ASP A 82 7.10 8.12 0.30
N VAL A 83 6.97 8.84 -0.83
CA VAL A 83 7.70 10.08 -1.09
C VAL A 83 7.18 11.23 -0.22
N PHE A 84 5.88 11.23 0.09
CA PHE A 84 5.28 12.19 1.03
C PHE A 84 5.41 11.78 2.49
N GLY A 85 6.13 10.69 2.79
CA GLY A 85 6.37 10.23 4.15
C GLY A 85 5.14 9.63 4.84
N ILE A 86 4.06 9.36 4.12
CA ILE A 86 2.81 8.82 4.70
C ILE A 86 3.06 7.41 5.23
N SER A 87 3.69 6.56 4.43
CA SER A 87 4.08 5.22 4.85
C SER A 87 5.08 5.25 6.01
N SER A 88 6.00 6.24 6.01
CA SER A 88 6.97 6.42 7.11
C SER A 88 6.28 6.88 8.40
N GLY A 89 5.26 7.75 8.32
CA GLY A 89 4.47 8.15 9.47
C GLY A 89 3.66 6.99 10.07
N ALA A 90 3.04 6.19 9.21
CA ALA A 90 2.37 4.96 9.61
C ALA A 90 3.36 4.01 10.29
N ALA A 91 4.56 3.80 9.69
CA ALA A 91 5.60 2.94 10.22
C ALA A 91 6.15 3.43 11.57
N LEU A 92 6.32 4.74 11.76
CA LEU A 92 6.73 5.31 13.05
C LEU A 92 5.67 5.06 14.13
N ALA A 93 4.39 5.27 13.83
CA ALA A 93 3.32 5.02 14.78
C ALA A 93 3.23 3.54 15.17
N VAL A 94 3.40 2.63 14.21
CA VAL A 94 3.51 1.19 14.47
C VAL A 94 4.76 0.87 15.30
N ALA A 95 5.90 1.51 15.00
CA ALA A 95 7.12 1.35 15.81
C ALA A 95 6.92 1.76 17.27
N VAL A 96 6.21 2.85 17.53
CA VAL A 96 5.85 3.25 18.89
C VAL A 96 5.06 2.15 19.60
N VAL A 97 4.08 1.57 18.95
CA VAL A 97 3.27 0.48 19.51
C VAL A 97 4.09 -0.79 19.74
N MET A 98 4.87 -1.21 18.75
CA MET A 98 5.63 -2.45 18.82
C MET A 98 6.86 -2.37 19.74
N LEU A 99 7.60 -1.26 19.68
CA LEU A 99 8.92 -1.14 20.32
C LEU A 99 8.85 -0.45 21.69
N ALA A 100 8.07 0.62 21.82
CA ALA A 100 8.00 1.38 23.07
C ALA A 100 6.95 0.82 24.04
N LEU A 101 5.81 0.34 23.51
CA LEU A 101 4.70 -0.14 24.32
C LEU A 101 4.66 -1.68 24.44
N GLY A 102 5.64 -2.38 23.88
CA GLY A 102 5.71 -3.84 23.87
C GLY A 102 4.46 -4.51 23.30
N GLY A 103 3.77 -3.80 22.37
CA GLY A 103 2.50 -4.25 21.80
C GLY A 103 1.28 -4.09 22.72
N ASN A 104 1.44 -3.47 23.89
CA ASN A 104 0.35 -3.22 24.83
C ASN A 104 -0.04 -1.75 24.81
N ILE A 105 -1.28 -1.45 24.48
CA ILE A 105 -1.86 -0.11 24.69
C ILE A 105 -2.87 -0.21 25.83
N SER A 106 -2.58 0.46 26.95
CA SER A 106 -3.55 0.65 28.04
C SER A 106 -4.00 2.11 28.04
N ILE A 107 -5.20 2.37 27.56
CA ILE A 107 -5.82 3.69 27.62
C ILE A 107 -7.04 3.60 28.54
N ALA A 108 -7.04 4.34 29.64
CA ALA A 108 -8.17 4.49 30.57
C ALA A 108 -8.78 3.16 31.07
N GLY A 109 -7.93 2.17 31.39
CA GLY A 109 -8.39 0.87 31.91
C GLY A 109 -8.80 -0.15 30.85
N PHE A 110 -8.70 0.18 29.57
CA PHE A 110 -8.87 -0.74 28.44
C PHE A 110 -7.49 -1.23 28.00
N SER A 111 -7.16 -2.48 28.32
CA SER A 111 -5.92 -3.12 27.87
C SER A 111 -6.15 -3.75 26.51
N ILE A 112 -5.59 -3.17 25.45
CA ILE A 112 -5.47 -3.84 24.14
C ILE A 112 -4.14 -4.57 24.18
N GLY A 113 -4.18 -5.88 24.52
CA GLY A 113 -3.00 -6.59 24.96
C GLY A 113 -2.28 -7.44 23.93
N GLY A 114 -0.98 -7.62 24.16
CA GLY A 114 -0.22 -8.80 23.88
C GLY A 114 0.29 -9.02 22.48
N PHE A 115 1.16 -8.13 21.96
CA PHE A 115 1.88 -8.37 20.69
C PHE A 115 3.00 -9.43 20.78
N LEU A 116 3.46 -9.72 21.98
CA LEU A 116 4.63 -10.61 22.25
C LEU A 116 4.27 -12.01 22.75
N SER A 117 3.01 -12.43 22.71
CA SER A 117 2.73 -13.83 22.92
C SER A 117 3.05 -14.62 21.65
N LEU A 118 3.92 -15.61 21.75
CA LEU A 118 4.33 -16.53 20.67
C LEU A 118 3.17 -17.29 20.02
N ASP A 119 1.94 -17.11 20.50
CA ASP A 119 0.71 -17.80 20.07
C ASP A 119 -0.20 -16.99 19.13
N GLY A 120 0.33 -15.95 18.48
CA GLY A 120 -0.41 -15.21 17.47
C GLY A 120 -0.95 -13.86 17.95
N LEU A 121 -1.07 -12.93 17.00
CA LEU A 121 -1.69 -11.62 17.21
C LEU A 121 -3.10 -11.82 17.77
N THR A 122 -3.32 -11.42 19.01
CA THR A 122 -4.69 -11.28 19.49
C THR A 122 -5.39 -10.16 18.69
N ILE A 123 -6.68 -10.29 18.44
CA ILE A 123 -7.48 -9.28 17.70
C ILE A 123 -7.21 -7.87 18.24
N GLY A 124 -6.93 -7.72 19.52
CA GLY A 124 -6.55 -6.45 20.14
C GLY A 124 -5.22 -5.86 19.65
N GLY A 125 -4.16 -6.65 19.54
CA GLY A 125 -2.86 -6.18 19.07
C GLY A 125 -2.90 -5.76 17.59
N PHE A 126 -3.64 -6.49 16.80
CA PHE A 126 -3.89 -6.17 15.39
C PHE A 126 -4.63 -4.84 15.20
N LEU A 127 -5.72 -4.62 15.95
CA LEU A 127 -6.44 -3.34 15.91
C LEU A 127 -5.56 -2.17 16.38
N ALA A 128 -4.69 -2.38 17.36
CA ALA A 128 -3.76 -1.36 17.82
C ALA A 128 -2.79 -0.94 16.70
N ILE A 129 -2.24 -1.90 15.94
CA ILE A 129 -1.38 -1.64 14.78
C ILE A 129 -2.17 -0.90 13.68
N LEU A 130 -3.36 -1.36 13.35
CA LEU A 130 -4.21 -0.73 12.34
C LEU A 130 -4.54 0.73 12.69
N ILE A 131 -5.00 0.97 13.91
CA ILE A 131 -5.34 2.31 14.39
C ILE A 131 -4.09 3.20 14.43
N SER A 132 -2.97 2.69 14.95
CA SER A 132 -1.72 3.46 15.00
C SER A 132 -1.18 3.79 13.60
N ALA A 133 -1.19 2.83 12.67
CA ALA A 133 -0.77 3.07 11.29
C ALA A 133 -1.64 4.13 10.61
N PHE A 134 -2.96 4.05 10.80
CA PHE A 134 -3.90 5.03 10.28
C PHE A 134 -3.67 6.41 10.91
N ALA A 135 -3.53 6.49 12.23
CA ALA A 135 -3.25 7.74 12.94
C ALA A 135 -1.92 8.38 12.48
N GLY A 136 -0.85 7.58 12.34
CA GLY A 136 0.44 8.04 11.84
C GLY A 136 0.37 8.54 10.40
N ALA A 137 -0.32 7.83 9.51
CA ALA A 137 -0.56 8.25 8.15
C ALA A 137 -1.34 9.58 8.11
N MET A 138 -2.42 9.69 8.88
CA MET A 138 -3.26 10.90 8.94
C MET A 138 -2.52 12.09 9.55
N LEU A 139 -1.65 11.87 10.52
CA LEU A 139 -0.81 12.92 11.10
C LEU A 139 0.12 13.52 10.04
N VAL A 140 0.86 12.66 9.30
CA VAL A 140 1.73 13.12 8.22
C VAL A 140 0.93 13.80 7.11
N MET A 141 -0.23 13.25 6.75
CA MET A 141 -1.12 13.88 5.78
C MET A 141 -1.61 15.25 6.25
N GLY A 142 -1.93 15.40 7.53
CA GLY A 142 -2.29 16.68 8.15
C GLY A 142 -1.14 17.71 8.03
N ILE A 143 0.09 17.29 8.34
CA ILE A 143 1.30 18.10 8.20
C ILE A 143 1.46 18.55 6.73
N ILE A 144 1.41 17.63 5.78
CA ILE A 144 1.53 17.95 4.34
C ILE A 144 0.41 18.90 3.89
N THR A 145 -0.81 18.70 4.37
CA THR A 145 -1.94 19.58 4.04
C THR A 145 -1.74 21.00 4.58
N LEU A 146 -1.26 21.14 5.82
CA LEU A 146 -0.93 22.45 6.41
C LEU A 146 0.13 23.17 5.58
N PHE A 147 1.24 22.49 5.25
CA PHE A 147 2.28 23.09 4.42
C PHE A 147 1.82 23.36 2.98
N SER A 148 0.94 22.53 2.42
CA SER A 148 0.34 22.77 1.09
C SER A 148 -0.52 24.04 1.05
N ALA A 149 -1.08 24.47 2.18
CA ALA A 149 -1.79 25.75 2.26
C ALA A 149 -0.85 26.97 2.33
N MET A 150 0.39 26.79 2.82
CA MET A 150 1.39 27.84 3.01
C MET A 150 2.36 27.95 1.81
N VAL A 151 2.67 26.83 1.17
CA VAL A 151 3.68 26.70 0.11
C VAL A 151 3.00 26.44 -1.23
N ARG A 152 3.20 27.35 -2.18
CA ARG A 152 2.66 27.18 -3.56
C ARG A 152 3.54 26.31 -4.46
N ASN A 153 4.82 26.16 -4.11
CA ASN A 153 5.78 25.41 -4.92
C ASN A 153 5.69 23.89 -4.59
N GLN A 154 5.31 23.11 -5.58
CA GLN A 154 5.16 21.66 -5.48
C GLN A 154 6.48 20.94 -5.15
N VAL A 155 7.64 21.45 -5.61
CA VAL A 155 8.95 20.86 -5.30
C VAL A 155 9.29 21.05 -3.81
N VAL A 156 9.00 22.22 -3.25
CA VAL A 156 9.19 22.47 -1.81
C VAL A 156 8.31 21.54 -0.98
N LEU A 157 7.07 21.32 -1.40
CA LEU A 157 6.17 20.39 -0.70
C LEU A 157 6.68 18.94 -0.75
N LEU A 158 7.26 18.54 -1.88
CA LEU A 158 7.92 17.23 -2.01
C LEU A 158 9.09 17.10 -1.02
N ILE A 159 9.94 18.14 -0.95
CA ILE A 159 11.07 18.17 -0.01
C ILE A 159 10.59 18.08 1.44
N ILE A 160 9.52 18.81 1.79
CA ILE A 160 8.90 18.71 3.13
C ILE A 160 8.47 17.27 3.41
N GLY A 161 7.82 16.60 2.47
CA GLY A 161 7.41 15.19 2.61
C GLY A 161 8.62 14.26 2.88
N ILE A 162 9.70 14.44 2.11
CA ILE A 162 10.95 13.70 2.30
C ILE A 162 11.54 13.98 3.68
N MET A 163 11.56 15.23 4.14
CA MET A 163 12.08 15.59 5.47
C MET A 163 11.23 14.99 6.59
N VAL A 164 9.91 14.97 6.45
CA VAL A 164 9.01 14.27 7.39
C VAL A 164 9.32 12.78 7.42
N GLY A 165 9.59 12.16 6.27
CA GLY A 165 10.04 10.77 6.17
C GLY A 165 11.34 10.52 6.93
N TYR A 166 12.34 11.41 6.80
CA TYR A 166 13.60 11.30 7.54
C TYR A 166 13.40 11.48 9.05
N LEU A 167 12.55 12.40 9.49
CA LEU A 167 12.20 12.56 10.91
C LEU A 167 11.56 11.29 11.47
N ALA A 168 10.63 10.70 10.71
CA ALA A 168 10.02 9.43 11.11
C ALA A 168 11.07 8.31 11.19
N SER A 169 11.97 8.20 10.22
CA SER A 169 13.04 7.19 10.21
C SER A 169 14.02 7.39 11.38
N SER A 170 14.33 8.63 11.74
CA SER A 170 15.15 8.95 12.92
C SER A 170 14.44 8.52 14.22
N GLY A 171 13.14 8.79 14.33
CA GLY A 171 12.33 8.33 15.47
C GLY A 171 12.30 6.81 15.59
N ILE A 172 12.14 6.10 14.48
CA ILE A 172 12.19 4.62 14.43
C ILE A 172 13.57 4.12 14.88
N SER A 173 14.64 4.76 14.44
CA SER A 173 16.02 4.38 14.81
C SER A 173 16.26 4.54 16.32
N LEU A 174 15.75 5.63 16.92
CA LEU A 174 15.81 5.84 18.38
C LEU A 174 15.00 4.78 19.14
N LEU A 175 13.79 4.47 18.67
CA LEU A 175 12.95 3.43 19.27
C LEU A 175 13.64 2.06 19.21
N ASN A 176 14.24 1.71 18.08
CA ASN A 176 14.99 0.48 17.92
C ASN A 176 16.19 0.41 18.88
N PHE A 177 16.90 1.54 19.10
CA PHE A 177 18.05 1.59 20.00
C PHE A 177 17.66 1.29 21.45
N PHE A 178 16.51 1.75 21.91
CA PHE A 178 16.03 1.52 23.27
C PHE A 178 15.19 0.25 23.44
N SER A 179 14.89 -0.46 22.34
CA SER A 179 14.05 -1.65 22.32
C SER A 179 14.82 -2.91 22.71
N SER A 180 14.09 -3.98 23.06
CA SER A 180 14.66 -5.31 23.21
C SER A 180 15.10 -5.88 21.85
N ALA A 181 16.08 -6.82 21.86
CA ALA A 181 16.54 -7.49 20.66
C ALA A 181 15.39 -8.22 19.91
N GLU A 182 14.44 -8.79 20.65
CA GLU A 182 13.26 -9.47 20.09
C GLU A 182 12.28 -8.48 19.45
N GLY A 183 12.01 -7.35 20.11
CA GLY A 183 11.16 -6.28 19.58
C GLY A 183 11.75 -5.70 18.29
N MET A 184 13.06 -5.41 18.29
CA MET A 184 13.78 -4.92 17.13
C MET A 184 13.72 -5.92 15.96
N LYS A 185 13.97 -7.22 16.22
CA LYS A 185 13.88 -8.27 15.22
C LYS A 185 12.47 -8.37 14.62
N SER A 186 11.44 -8.35 15.45
CA SER A 186 10.04 -8.40 15.02
C SER A 186 9.67 -7.20 14.16
N TYR A 187 10.06 -5.99 14.57
CA TYR A 187 9.82 -4.78 13.80
C TYR A 187 10.59 -4.79 12.46
N MET A 188 11.85 -5.26 12.44
CA MET A 188 12.63 -5.38 11.20
C MET A 188 11.97 -6.34 10.22
N ILE A 189 11.49 -7.50 10.66
CA ILE A 189 10.80 -8.48 9.81
C ILE A 189 9.51 -7.86 9.25
N TRP A 190 8.71 -7.19 10.10
CA TRP A 190 7.52 -6.49 9.65
C TRP A 190 7.84 -5.38 8.63
N GLY A 191 8.89 -4.59 8.88
CA GLY A 191 9.33 -3.48 8.01
C GLY A 191 9.88 -3.90 6.64
N MET A 192 10.23 -5.18 6.47
CA MET A 192 10.67 -5.71 5.17
C MET A 192 9.54 -5.81 4.14
N GLY A 193 8.30 -5.73 4.58
CA GLY A 193 7.11 -5.88 3.75
C GLY A 193 6.87 -7.33 3.33
N ASN A 194 5.71 -7.85 3.70
CA ASN A 194 5.31 -9.22 3.37
C ASN A 194 3.79 -9.30 3.28
N MET A 195 3.28 -9.79 2.16
CA MET A 195 1.84 -9.98 1.96
C MET A 195 1.33 -11.26 2.63
N GLY A 196 2.22 -12.16 3.02
CA GLY A 196 1.91 -13.39 3.75
C GLY A 196 1.70 -13.20 5.27
N ASN A 197 1.80 -11.98 5.78
CA ASN A 197 1.55 -11.70 7.19
C ASN A 197 0.05 -11.70 7.56
N VAL A 198 -0.83 -11.70 6.56
CA VAL A 198 -2.28 -11.68 6.75
C VAL A 198 -2.82 -13.11 6.79
N SER A 199 -3.38 -13.51 7.92
CA SER A 199 -4.03 -14.81 8.10
C SER A 199 -5.41 -14.85 7.43
N MET A 200 -5.96 -16.05 7.21
CA MET A 200 -7.29 -16.22 6.63
C MET A 200 -8.39 -15.55 7.48
N THR A 201 -8.21 -15.51 8.79
CA THR A 201 -9.12 -14.83 9.73
C THR A 201 -9.06 -13.31 9.65
N GLU A 202 -7.95 -12.74 9.18
CA GLU A 202 -7.72 -11.30 9.04
C GLU A 202 -8.08 -10.76 7.65
N VAL A 203 -8.06 -11.64 6.62
CA VAL A 203 -8.44 -11.27 5.24
C VAL A 203 -9.77 -10.52 5.16
N PRO A 204 -10.86 -10.91 5.85
CA PRO A 204 -12.13 -10.17 5.77
C PRO A 204 -12.01 -8.73 6.25
N TYR A 205 -11.25 -8.45 7.31
CA TYR A 205 -11.03 -7.09 7.83
C TYR A 205 -10.20 -6.27 6.86
N PHE A 206 -9.09 -6.83 6.39
CA PHE A 206 -8.23 -6.19 5.37
C PHE A 206 -9.02 -5.88 4.10
N ALA A 207 -9.74 -6.86 3.58
CA ALA A 207 -10.52 -6.73 2.35
C ALA A 207 -11.63 -5.68 2.50
N THR A 208 -12.38 -5.68 3.62
CA THR A 208 -13.45 -4.73 3.86
C THR A 208 -12.95 -3.30 3.84
N VAL A 209 -11.90 -2.98 4.61
CA VAL A 209 -11.35 -1.61 4.69
C VAL A 209 -10.76 -1.20 3.34
N THR A 210 -10.04 -2.10 2.68
CA THR A 210 -9.46 -1.84 1.35
C THR A 210 -10.54 -1.59 0.30
N LEU A 211 -11.57 -2.42 0.23
CA LEU A 211 -12.68 -2.26 -0.71
C LEU A 211 -13.46 -0.97 -0.47
N ILE A 212 -13.70 -0.60 0.79
CA ILE A 212 -14.31 0.70 1.12
C ILE A 212 -13.45 1.84 0.55
N GLY A 213 -12.15 1.84 0.78
CA GLY A 213 -11.25 2.86 0.25
C GLY A 213 -11.22 2.91 -1.28
N LEU A 214 -11.20 1.74 -1.94
CA LEU A 214 -11.27 1.64 -3.40
C LEU A 214 -12.61 2.16 -3.95
N LEU A 215 -13.73 1.81 -3.33
CA LEU A 215 -15.06 2.30 -3.71
C LEU A 215 -15.17 3.83 -3.51
N LEU A 216 -14.69 4.36 -2.39
CA LEU A 216 -14.62 5.81 -2.17
C LEU A 216 -13.80 6.51 -3.25
N SER A 217 -12.67 5.91 -3.68
CA SER A 217 -11.85 6.49 -4.74
C SER A 217 -12.58 6.53 -6.09
N LEU A 218 -13.44 5.57 -6.40
CA LEU A 218 -14.26 5.56 -7.62
C LEU A 218 -15.30 6.70 -7.61
N LEU A 219 -15.83 7.07 -6.46
CA LEU A 219 -16.74 8.23 -6.33
C LEU A 219 -16.03 9.56 -6.63
N LEU A 220 -14.70 9.60 -6.49
CA LEU A 220 -13.88 10.80 -6.72
C LEU A 220 -13.50 11.00 -8.20
N VAL A 221 -13.89 10.14 -9.12
CA VAL A 221 -13.55 10.25 -10.56
C VAL A 221 -13.92 11.59 -11.17
N LYS A 222 -15.13 12.10 -10.88
CA LYS A 222 -15.61 13.39 -11.42
C LYS A 222 -14.76 14.57 -10.89
N PRO A 223 -14.59 14.74 -9.58
CA PRO A 223 -13.76 15.83 -9.05
C PRO A 223 -12.29 15.69 -9.43
N LEU A 224 -11.73 14.48 -9.56
CA LEU A 224 -10.37 14.27 -10.05
C LEU A 224 -10.19 14.79 -11.48
N ASN A 225 -11.16 14.53 -12.36
CA ASN A 225 -11.13 15.06 -13.73
C ASN A 225 -11.26 16.58 -13.75
N ALA A 226 -12.05 17.19 -12.86
CA ALA A 226 -12.13 18.62 -12.74
C ALA A 226 -10.79 19.23 -12.29
N LEU A 227 -10.09 18.61 -11.36
CA LEU A 227 -8.76 19.05 -10.91
C LEU A 227 -7.70 19.03 -12.01
N LEU A 228 -7.80 18.16 -13.01
CA LEU A 228 -6.88 18.15 -14.15
C LEU A 228 -6.92 19.48 -14.93
N LEU A 229 -8.09 20.10 -15.02
CA LEU A 229 -8.29 21.37 -15.75
C LEU A 229 -7.86 22.60 -14.96
N GLY A 230 -7.65 22.45 -13.65
CA GLY A 230 -7.22 23.52 -12.78
C GLY A 230 -8.10 23.70 -11.56
N GLU A 231 -7.52 24.20 -10.46
CA GLU A 231 -8.28 24.43 -9.22
C GLU A 231 -9.38 25.46 -9.44
N GLN A 232 -9.07 26.59 -10.12
CA GLN A 232 -10.07 27.62 -10.45
C GLN A 232 -11.21 27.07 -11.33
N TYR A 233 -10.87 26.20 -12.29
CA TYR A 233 -11.88 25.58 -13.13
C TYR A 233 -12.77 24.62 -12.34
N ALA A 234 -12.18 23.84 -11.45
CA ALA A 234 -12.92 22.94 -10.58
C ALA A 234 -13.83 23.70 -9.60
N GLU A 235 -13.39 24.87 -9.08
CA GLU A 235 -14.22 25.75 -8.27
C GLU A 235 -15.42 26.30 -9.06
N ASN A 236 -15.21 26.72 -10.30
CA ASN A 236 -16.28 27.19 -11.19
C ASN A 236 -17.31 26.08 -11.51
N LEU A 237 -16.87 24.80 -11.47
CA LEU A 237 -17.78 23.65 -11.57
C LEU A 237 -18.50 23.31 -10.25
N GLY A 238 -18.31 24.10 -9.20
CA GLY A 238 -18.97 23.94 -7.91
C GLY A 238 -18.26 23.02 -6.93
N PHE A 239 -17.01 22.57 -7.22
CA PHE A 239 -16.25 21.75 -6.28
C PHE A 239 -15.53 22.62 -5.24
N ASN A 240 -15.72 22.31 -3.98
CA ASN A 240 -14.93 22.91 -2.91
C ASN A 240 -13.55 22.24 -2.83
N ILE A 241 -12.52 22.93 -3.33
CA ILE A 241 -11.16 22.39 -3.45
C ILE A 241 -10.59 21.97 -2.10
N ARG A 242 -10.83 22.74 -1.02
CA ARG A 242 -10.34 22.40 0.31
C ARG A 242 -10.94 21.07 0.81
N ARG A 243 -12.27 20.91 0.69
CA ARG A 243 -12.95 19.65 1.08
C ARG A 243 -12.50 18.48 0.21
N LEU A 244 -12.38 18.71 -1.09
CA LEU A 244 -11.92 17.68 -2.02
C LEU A 244 -10.50 17.21 -1.69
N ARG A 245 -9.58 18.14 -1.41
CA ARG A 245 -8.21 17.80 -1.02
C ARG A 245 -8.20 16.98 0.26
N ILE A 246 -8.94 17.37 1.30
CA ILE A 246 -9.05 16.60 2.55
C ILE A 246 -9.59 15.21 2.25
N LEU A 247 -10.62 15.06 1.43
CA LEU A 247 -11.21 13.76 1.11
C LEU A 247 -10.23 12.86 0.34
N LEU A 248 -9.48 13.41 -0.63
CA LEU A 248 -8.42 12.70 -1.33
C LEU A 248 -7.35 12.20 -0.35
N LEU A 249 -6.95 13.04 0.61
CA LEU A 249 -5.98 12.70 1.62
C LEU A 249 -6.49 11.60 2.57
N VAL A 250 -7.74 11.69 3.02
CA VAL A 250 -8.35 10.66 3.89
C VAL A 250 -8.41 9.31 3.18
N VAL A 251 -8.87 9.28 1.92
CA VAL A 251 -8.93 8.02 1.14
C VAL A 251 -7.53 7.46 0.89
N THR A 252 -6.57 8.32 0.55
CA THR A 252 -5.17 7.89 0.38
C THR A 252 -4.59 7.36 1.68
N GLY A 253 -4.80 8.09 2.79
CA GLY A 253 -4.34 7.68 4.12
C GLY A 253 -4.95 6.34 4.54
N LEU A 254 -6.26 6.13 4.32
CA LEU A 254 -6.95 4.87 4.59
C LEU A 254 -6.33 3.71 3.80
N LEU A 255 -6.18 3.86 2.48
CA LEU A 255 -5.62 2.83 1.61
C LEU A 255 -4.15 2.51 1.95
N THR A 256 -3.35 3.53 2.25
CA THR A 256 -1.95 3.35 2.61
C THR A 256 -1.81 2.74 4.00
N ALA A 257 -2.58 3.24 4.98
CA ALA A 257 -2.49 2.76 6.36
C ALA A 257 -2.91 1.30 6.49
N VAL A 258 -4.00 0.89 5.83
CA VAL A 258 -4.44 -0.52 5.86
C VAL A 258 -3.37 -1.44 5.28
N VAL A 259 -2.78 -1.10 4.14
CA VAL A 259 -1.71 -1.94 3.57
C VAL A 259 -0.47 -1.93 4.46
N THR A 260 -0.05 -0.76 4.96
CA THR A 260 1.12 -0.66 5.83
C THR A 260 0.94 -1.42 7.14
N ALA A 261 -0.26 -1.39 7.74
CA ALA A 261 -0.54 -2.10 8.99
C ALA A 261 -0.40 -3.62 8.83
N PHE A 262 -0.99 -4.17 7.78
CA PHE A 262 -1.05 -5.61 7.57
C PHE A 262 0.20 -6.19 6.90
N CYS A 263 0.74 -5.49 5.91
CA CYS A 263 1.82 -5.98 5.07
C CYS A 263 3.17 -5.33 5.38
N GLY A 264 3.22 -4.38 6.31
CA GLY A 264 4.37 -3.49 6.45
C GLY A 264 4.42 -2.40 5.36
N PRO A 265 5.38 -1.48 5.45
CA PRO A 265 5.56 -0.46 4.42
C PRO A 265 5.99 -1.09 3.09
N ILE A 266 5.28 -0.80 2.00
CA ILE A 266 5.59 -1.29 0.65
C ILE A 266 5.80 -0.08 -0.27
N ALA A 267 7.00 0.01 -0.83
CA ALA A 267 7.41 1.12 -1.69
C ALA A 267 7.18 0.85 -3.19
N PHE A 268 7.23 1.91 -3.99
CA PHE A 268 7.23 1.94 -5.46
C PHE A 268 5.94 1.52 -6.17
N ILE A 269 5.12 0.62 -5.66
CA ILE A 269 3.88 0.20 -6.36
C ILE A 269 2.98 1.41 -6.61
N GLY A 270 2.75 2.24 -5.58
CA GLY A 270 1.91 3.44 -5.69
C GLY A 270 2.48 4.50 -6.65
N LEU A 271 3.80 4.62 -6.69
CA LEU A 271 4.45 5.61 -7.54
C LEU A 271 4.50 5.17 -9.01
N ALA A 272 4.93 3.94 -9.29
CA ALA A 272 5.20 3.46 -10.64
C ALA A 272 3.92 3.10 -11.43
N THR A 273 2.95 2.48 -10.78
CA THR A 273 1.77 1.92 -11.46
C THR A 273 0.95 2.94 -12.26
N PRO A 274 0.60 4.13 -11.73
CA PRO A 274 -0.15 5.12 -12.51
C PRO A 274 0.61 5.59 -13.77
N HIS A 275 1.94 5.61 -13.72
CA HIS A 275 2.77 5.96 -14.87
C HIS A 275 2.71 4.90 -15.96
N ILE A 276 2.81 3.63 -15.58
CA ILE A 276 2.69 2.50 -16.52
C ILE A 276 1.35 2.58 -17.24
N VAL A 277 0.27 2.80 -16.51
CA VAL A 277 -1.07 2.88 -17.10
C VAL A 277 -1.19 4.08 -18.04
N ARG A 278 -0.70 5.27 -17.66
CA ARG A 278 -0.69 6.45 -18.55
C ARG A 278 0.08 6.20 -19.85
N LEU A 279 1.21 5.49 -19.79
CA LEU A 279 1.97 5.11 -20.98
C LEU A 279 1.17 4.17 -21.91
N LEU A 280 0.39 3.25 -21.34
CA LEU A 280 -0.40 2.27 -22.08
C LEU A 280 -1.62 2.90 -22.76
N ILE A 281 -2.40 3.71 -22.01
CA ILE A 281 -3.67 4.24 -22.50
C ILE A 281 -3.57 5.66 -23.08
N ARG A 282 -2.49 6.38 -22.78
CA ARG A 282 -2.23 7.76 -23.26
C ARG A 282 -3.38 8.73 -22.97
N THR A 283 -3.99 8.63 -21.79
CA THR A 283 -5.05 9.52 -21.33
C THR A 283 -4.92 9.77 -19.83
N ASP A 284 -5.29 10.98 -19.38
CA ASP A 284 -5.37 11.34 -17.98
C ASP A 284 -6.81 11.28 -17.43
N ASN A 285 -7.78 10.86 -18.25
CA ASN A 285 -9.17 10.73 -17.83
C ASN A 285 -9.31 9.63 -16.75
N HIS A 286 -9.62 10.03 -15.52
CA HIS A 286 -9.73 9.14 -14.36
C HIS A 286 -10.85 8.09 -14.49
N ARG A 287 -11.83 8.30 -15.36
CA ARG A 287 -12.85 7.27 -15.65
C ARG A 287 -12.25 6.00 -16.23
N GLN A 288 -11.14 6.12 -16.97
CA GLN A 288 -10.40 4.99 -17.53
C GLN A 288 -9.13 4.70 -16.72
N LEU A 289 -8.45 5.76 -16.31
CA LEU A 289 -7.15 5.66 -15.65
C LEU A 289 -7.26 4.97 -14.28
N LEU A 290 -8.27 5.33 -13.46
CA LEU A 290 -8.39 4.81 -12.10
C LEU A 290 -8.67 3.30 -12.05
N PRO A 291 -9.67 2.74 -12.77
CA PRO A 291 -9.89 1.29 -12.78
C PRO A 291 -8.70 0.51 -13.34
N LEU A 292 -8.06 1.02 -14.40
CA LEU A 292 -6.88 0.37 -14.96
C LEU A 292 -5.67 0.44 -14.01
N THR A 293 -5.55 1.51 -13.23
CA THR A 293 -4.52 1.61 -12.20
C THR A 293 -4.74 0.60 -11.08
N MET A 294 -5.98 0.35 -10.67
CA MET A 294 -6.32 -0.70 -9.72
C MET A 294 -5.90 -2.08 -10.26
N LEU A 295 -6.33 -2.43 -11.48
CA LEU A 295 -5.98 -3.70 -12.11
C LEU A 295 -4.46 -3.87 -12.29
N MET A 296 -3.79 -2.85 -12.79
CA MET A 296 -2.34 -2.88 -12.99
C MET A 296 -1.60 -3.02 -11.65
N GLY A 297 -2.05 -2.32 -10.60
CA GLY A 297 -1.50 -2.45 -9.26
C GLY A 297 -1.62 -3.85 -8.70
N SER A 298 -2.80 -4.47 -8.86
CA SER A 298 -3.03 -5.87 -8.49
C SER A 298 -2.10 -6.82 -9.25
N ALA A 299 -1.95 -6.63 -10.58
CA ALA A 299 -1.08 -7.47 -11.39
C ALA A 299 0.39 -7.35 -10.98
N ILE A 300 0.88 -6.12 -10.75
CA ILE A 300 2.26 -5.88 -10.30
C ILE A 300 2.50 -6.47 -8.92
N ALA A 301 1.58 -6.29 -7.97
CA ALA A 301 1.73 -6.82 -6.63
C ALA A 301 1.75 -8.36 -6.62
N LEU A 302 0.84 -9.00 -7.35
CA LEU A 302 0.83 -10.46 -7.52
C LEU A 302 2.12 -10.97 -8.18
N LEU A 303 2.63 -10.27 -9.18
CA LEU A 303 3.91 -10.61 -9.82
C LEU A 303 5.08 -10.48 -8.84
N CYS A 304 5.18 -9.35 -8.13
CA CYS A 304 6.24 -9.16 -7.13
C CYS A 304 6.15 -10.20 -6.01
N ASN A 305 4.94 -10.52 -5.55
CA ASN A 305 4.73 -11.53 -4.54
C ASN A 305 5.17 -12.93 -5.01
N ALA A 306 4.84 -13.32 -6.23
CA ALA A 306 5.31 -14.58 -6.81
C ALA A 306 6.85 -14.62 -6.92
N LEU A 307 7.49 -13.50 -7.25
CA LEU A 307 8.94 -13.38 -7.33
C LEU A 307 9.62 -13.44 -5.95
N CYS A 308 8.97 -13.01 -4.88
CA CYS A 308 9.49 -13.13 -3.51
C CYS A 308 9.62 -14.58 -3.05
N VAL A 309 8.84 -15.48 -3.63
CA VAL A 309 8.79 -16.91 -3.26
C VAL A 309 9.57 -17.77 -4.26
N LEU A 310 10.36 -17.18 -5.16
CA LEU A 310 11.17 -17.94 -6.11
C LEU A 310 12.11 -18.90 -5.40
N PRO A 311 12.05 -20.16 -5.80
CA PRO A 311 12.65 -21.25 -5.07
C PRO A 311 14.13 -21.32 -5.36
N ALA A 312 14.85 -21.73 -4.45
CA ALA A 312 16.06 -22.54 -4.61
C ALA A 312 16.83 -22.65 -3.30
N GLY A 313 16.15 -22.40 -2.19
CA GLY A 313 16.88 -22.52 -0.94
C GLY A 313 16.09 -22.16 0.33
N GLY A 314 14.77 -22.09 0.26
CA GLY A 314 13.92 -21.99 1.46
C GLY A 314 13.85 -20.61 2.12
N GLY A 315 14.29 -19.54 1.44
CA GLY A 315 14.15 -18.16 1.93
C GLY A 315 13.04 -17.39 1.19
N ILE A 316 12.31 -16.54 1.91
CA ILE A 316 11.40 -15.58 1.30
C ILE A 316 12.17 -14.26 1.11
N ILE A 317 12.26 -13.80 -0.14
CA ILE A 317 12.88 -12.51 -0.45
C ILE A 317 11.94 -11.40 0.04
N PRO A 318 12.43 -10.40 0.79
CA PRO A 318 11.61 -9.28 1.22
C PRO A 318 10.98 -8.55 0.03
N LEU A 319 9.69 -8.20 0.15
CA LEU A 319 8.97 -7.52 -0.92
C LEU A 319 9.60 -6.18 -1.29
N ASN A 320 10.11 -5.45 -0.30
CA ASN A 320 10.83 -4.18 -0.50
C ASN A 320 12.21 -4.33 -1.19
N ALA A 321 12.72 -5.54 -1.39
CA ALA A 321 13.85 -5.78 -2.27
C ALA A 321 13.41 -5.94 -3.73
N VAL A 322 12.21 -6.49 -3.97
CA VAL A 322 11.69 -6.80 -5.31
C VAL A 322 11.02 -5.59 -5.97
N THR A 323 10.15 -4.88 -5.23
CA THR A 323 9.33 -3.78 -5.80
C THR A 323 10.15 -2.63 -6.38
N PRO A 324 11.30 -2.19 -5.79
CA PRO A 324 12.14 -1.15 -6.39
C PRO A 324 12.84 -1.59 -7.67
N LEU A 325 13.19 -2.88 -7.81
CA LEU A 325 13.83 -3.41 -9.01
C LEU A 325 12.95 -3.24 -10.26
N PHE A 326 11.63 -3.30 -10.10
CA PHE A 326 10.68 -3.03 -11.16
C PHE A 326 10.28 -1.56 -11.24
N GLY A 327 10.02 -0.94 -10.08
CA GLY A 327 9.48 0.40 -10.01
C GLY A 327 10.48 1.48 -10.44
N ALA A 328 11.72 1.43 -9.96
CA ALA A 328 12.69 2.47 -10.22
C ALA A 328 13.08 2.60 -11.70
N PRO A 329 13.39 1.53 -12.47
CA PRO A 329 13.69 1.65 -13.89
C PRO A 329 12.54 2.25 -14.71
N ILE A 330 11.28 1.90 -14.36
CA ILE A 330 10.10 2.42 -15.03
C ILE A 330 9.97 3.93 -14.80
N ILE A 331 10.16 4.37 -13.56
CA ILE A 331 10.08 5.80 -13.23
C ILE A 331 11.18 6.57 -13.94
N ILE A 332 12.42 6.08 -13.93
CA ILE A 332 13.54 6.69 -14.66
C ILE A 332 13.23 6.81 -16.15
N TYR A 333 12.73 5.73 -16.76
CA TYR A 333 12.35 5.74 -18.18
C TYR A 333 11.27 6.80 -18.47
N VAL A 334 10.24 6.88 -17.62
CA VAL A 334 9.15 7.85 -17.79
C VAL A 334 9.66 9.29 -17.69
N LEU A 335 10.54 9.56 -16.72
CA LEU A 335 11.09 10.90 -16.51
C LEU A 335 11.98 11.35 -17.66
N VAL A 336 12.83 10.44 -18.16
CA VAL A 336 13.73 10.73 -19.31
C VAL A 336 12.93 10.95 -20.59
N LYS A 337 11.87 10.16 -20.83
CA LYS A 337 11.06 10.25 -22.05
C LYS A 337 10.10 11.44 -22.08
N ARG A 338 9.78 12.05 -20.95
CA ARG A 338 8.96 13.27 -20.86
C ARG A 338 9.71 14.55 -21.24
N ARG A 339 11.03 14.49 -21.49
CA ARG A 339 11.79 15.53 -22.15
C ARG A 339 11.67 15.37 -23.66
#